data_0fcda792a12a8d8342a55a6defcb23ac
#
_entry.id   0fcda792a12a8d8342a55a6defcb23ac
#
_cell.length_a   1.000
_cell.length_b   1.000
_cell.length_c   1.000
_cell.angle_alpha   90.00
_cell.angle_beta   90.00
_cell.angle_gamma   90.00
#
_symmetry.space_group_name_H-M   'P 1'
#
loop_
_entity.id
_entity.type
_entity.pdbx_description
1 polymer ?
#
loop_
_entity_poly.entity_id
_entity_poly.type
_entity_poly.pdbx_seq_one_letter_code
_entity_poly.pdbx_strand_id
1 'polypeptide(L)'
;ITTSEERNRAIITKLKTKYRELFQKFTSTKPEYGAIADSVSLQFENIAKRFEDFERVMESNDYTEVTKIIQAIDEMLKHMEIVVEEVPSIVLMAVDILPKKIADTTKIYDAMVKEGYPLDYLNVEYNVEEANKKINDILDRAKVLNLEDSLFELKVLVDYFDSLYGDFEKEKNVRHLYEETNRAFKSKLDKLNLLISDIFSQMDEIKNAYSLSPED
;
A
#
# COMPACT_ATOMS: atom_id res chain seq x y z
N ILE A 1 -55.93 0.89 -12.16
CA ILE A 1 -54.55 0.84 -11.64
C ILE A 1 -54.61 0.02 -10.36
N THR A 2 -53.86 -1.09 -10.32
CA THR A 2 -53.80 -1.96 -9.14
C THR A 2 -52.82 -1.41 -8.12
N THR A 3 -53.03 -1.64 -6.83
CA THR A 3 -52.09 -1.26 -5.76
C THR A 3 -50.67 -1.84 -5.98
N SER A 4 -50.55 -2.93 -6.72
CA SER A 4 -49.29 -3.52 -7.09
C SER A 4 -48.51 -2.66 -8.13
N GLU A 5 -49.20 -2.12 -9.11
CA GLU A 5 -48.61 -1.22 -10.11
C GLU A 5 -48.09 0.07 -9.48
N GLU A 6 -48.89 0.69 -8.61
CA GLU A 6 -48.47 1.90 -7.87
C GLU A 6 -47.23 1.66 -7.02
N ARG A 7 -47.17 0.51 -6.33
CA ARG A 7 -46.01 0.10 -5.54
C ARG A 7 -44.75 -0.05 -6.41
N ASN A 8 -44.85 -0.74 -7.52
CA ASN A 8 -43.73 -0.96 -8.46
C ASN A 8 -43.22 0.37 -9.02
N ARG A 9 -44.12 1.28 -9.41
CA ARG A 9 -43.76 2.60 -9.89
C ARG A 9 -43.12 3.47 -8.81
N ALA A 10 -43.53 3.36 -7.55
CA ALA A 10 -42.89 4.05 -6.44
C ALA A 10 -41.47 3.53 -6.18
N ILE A 11 -41.24 2.21 -6.23
CA ILE A 11 -39.94 1.61 -6.06
C ILE A 11 -39.00 2.02 -7.19
N ILE A 12 -39.46 1.94 -8.46
CA ILE A 12 -38.61 2.28 -9.61
C ILE A 12 -38.22 3.77 -9.61
N THR A 13 -39.10 4.64 -9.13
CA THR A 13 -38.79 6.07 -8.98
C THR A 13 -37.63 6.30 -8.02
N LYS A 14 -37.61 5.59 -6.89
CA LYS A 14 -36.49 5.63 -5.94
C LYS A 14 -35.21 5.12 -6.55
N LEU A 15 -35.27 4.02 -7.30
CA LEU A 15 -34.10 3.44 -7.98
C LEU A 15 -33.57 4.37 -9.08
N LYS A 16 -34.45 5.04 -9.82
CA LYS A 16 -34.04 6.07 -10.81
C LYS A 16 -33.33 7.25 -10.16
N THR A 17 -33.79 7.69 -8.98
CA THR A 17 -33.13 8.75 -8.21
C THR A 17 -31.73 8.32 -7.78
N LYS A 18 -31.60 7.12 -7.21
CA LYS A 18 -30.31 6.56 -6.83
C LYS A 18 -29.35 6.42 -8.00
N TYR A 19 -29.84 5.92 -9.14
CA TYR A 19 -29.07 5.85 -10.36
C TYR A 19 -28.51 7.23 -10.78
N ARG A 20 -29.35 8.26 -10.78
CA ARG A 20 -28.93 9.62 -11.16
C ARG A 20 -27.87 10.18 -10.23
N GLU A 21 -28.02 9.98 -8.93
CA GLU A 21 -27.05 10.42 -7.93
C GLU A 21 -25.69 9.74 -8.13
N LEU A 22 -25.68 8.42 -8.28
CA LEU A 22 -24.46 7.66 -8.53
C LEU A 22 -23.81 8.03 -9.87
N PHE A 23 -24.60 8.17 -10.93
CA PHE A 23 -24.11 8.55 -12.25
C PHE A 23 -23.51 9.96 -12.24
N GLN A 24 -24.14 10.90 -11.54
CA GLN A 24 -23.61 12.25 -11.38
C GLN A 24 -22.29 12.25 -10.59
N LYS A 25 -22.22 11.50 -9.48
CA LYS A 25 -20.98 11.35 -8.71
C LYS A 25 -19.87 10.77 -9.57
N PHE A 26 -20.16 9.73 -10.34
CA PHE A 26 -19.20 9.13 -11.27
C PHE A 26 -18.73 10.13 -12.34
N THR A 27 -19.65 10.79 -13.04
CA THR A 27 -19.28 11.71 -14.14
C THR A 27 -18.50 12.91 -13.66
N SER A 28 -18.78 13.44 -12.46
CA SER A 28 -18.03 14.55 -11.87
C SER A 28 -16.61 14.18 -11.44
N THR A 29 -16.35 12.91 -11.17
CA THR A 29 -15.04 12.41 -10.72
C THR A 29 -14.42 11.39 -11.69
N LYS A 30 -14.93 11.28 -12.90
CA LYS A 30 -14.52 10.28 -13.90
C LYS A 30 -13.02 10.13 -14.09
N PRO A 31 -12.20 11.20 -14.11
CA PRO A 31 -10.74 11.08 -14.24
C PRO A 31 -10.08 10.23 -13.12
N GLU A 32 -10.67 10.19 -11.92
CA GLU A 32 -10.15 9.43 -10.78
C GLU A 32 -10.26 7.91 -10.96
N TYR A 33 -11.08 7.46 -11.93
CA TYR A 33 -11.28 6.03 -12.23
C TYR A 33 -10.20 5.45 -13.16
N GLY A 34 -9.41 6.31 -13.82
CA GLY A 34 -8.35 5.88 -14.73
C GLY A 34 -8.86 4.92 -15.82
N ALA A 35 -8.16 3.83 -16.03
CA ALA A 35 -8.52 2.82 -17.03
C ALA A 35 -9.80 2.03 -16.71
N ILE A 36 -10.35 2.16 -15.50
CA ILE A 36 -11.57 1.45 -15.07
C ILE A 36 -12.83 2.26 -15.44
N ALA A 37 -12.70 3.52 -15.80
CA ALA A 37 -13.81 4.40 -16.13
C ALA A 37 -14.74 3.82 -17.22
N ASP A 38 -14.20 3.19 -18.25
CA ASP A 38 -14.99 2.61 -19.35
C ASP A 38 -15.87 1.45 -18.87
N SER A 39 -15.37 0.60 -18.01
CA SER A 39 -16.14 -0.50 -17.41
C SER A 39 -17.26 0.01 -16.51
N VAL A 40 -17.02 1.07 -15.77
CA VAL A 40 -18.04 1.73 -14.94
C VAL A 40 -19.11 2.38 -15.81
N SER A 41 -18.72 3.09 -16.88
CA SER A 41 -19.66 3.68 -17.84
C SER A 41 -20.55 2.62 -18.48
N LEU A 42 -19.97 1.49 -18.90
CA LEU A 42 -20.70 0.37 -19.49
C LEU A 42 -21.73 -0.20 -18.51
N GLN A 43 -21.39 -0.31 -17.25
CA GLN A 43 -22.32 -0.82 -16.24
C GLN A 43 -23.49 0.15 -16.01
N PHE A 44 -23.26 1.45 -16.00
CA PHE A 44 -24.36 2.44 -15.97
C PHE A 44 -25.26 2.34 -17.20
N GLU A 45 -24.71 2.13 -18.39
CA GLU A 45 -25.50 1.87 -19.60
C GLU A 45 -26.36 0.60 -19.47
N ASN A 46 -25.79 -0.47 -18.91
CA ASN A 46 -26.53 -1.71 -18.68
C ASN A 46 -27.70 -1.50 -17.70
N ILE A 47 -27.50 -0.70 -16.66
CA ILE A 47 -28.58 -0.35 -15.72
C ILE A 47 -29.66 0.49 -16.41
N ALA A 48 -29.28 1.47 -17.25
CA ALA A 48 -30.22 2.26 -18.02
C ALA A 48 -31.10 1.39 -18.92
N LYS A 49 -30.53 0.38 -19.59
CA LYS A 49 -31.27 -0.61 -20.38
C LYS A 49 -32.26 -1.41 -19.55
N ARG A 50 -31.93 -1.75 -18.32
CA ARG A 50 -32.85 -2.42 -17.38
C ARG A 50 -34.03 -1.54 -17.01
N PHE A 51 -33.86 -0.24 -16.87
CA PHE A 51 -34.99 0.69 -16.68
C PHE A 51 -35.92 0.73 -17.93
N GLU A 52 -35.36 0.67 -19.13
CA GLU A 52 -36.18 0.58 -20.37
C GLU A 52 -36.94 -0.75 -20.41
N ASP A 53 -36.31 -1.87 -20.05
CA ASP A 53 -36.96 -3.18 -19.93
C ASP A 53 -38.12 -3.15 -18.92
N PHE A 54 -37.94 -2.47 -17.80
CA PHE A 54 -39.01 -2.29 -16.82
C PHE A 54 -40.27 -1.64 -17.43
N GLU A 55 -40.12 -0.54 -18.17
CA GLU A 55 -41.25 0.14 -18.80
C GLU A 55 -41.96 -0.77 -19.81
N ARG A 56 -41.21 -1.49 -20.64
CA ARG A 56 -41.75 -2.42 -21.63
C ARG A 56 -42.53 -3.56 -20.98
N VAL A 57 -42.01 -4.15 -19.93
CA VAL A 57 -42.66 -5.28 -19.23
C VAL A 57 -43.90 -4.81 -18.43
N MET A 58 -43.86 -3.59 -17.88
CA MET A 58 -45.05 -2.98 -17.25
C MET A 58 -46.21 -2.82 -18.20
N GLU A 59 -45.97 -2.46 -19.48
CA GLU A 59 -46.98 -2.39 -20.51
C GLU A 59 -47.60 -3.75 -20.83
N SER A 60 -46.85 -4.84 -20.71
CA SER A 60 -47.33 -6.20 -20.95
C SER A 60 -48.08 -6.81 -19.76
N ASN A 61 -48.17 -6.11 -18.63
CA ASN A 61 -48.80 -6.58 -17.38
C ASN A 61 -48.21 -7.89 -16.79
N ASP A 62 -46.98 -8.23 -17.12
CA ASP A 62 -46.26 -9.36 -16.51
C ASP A 62 -45.58 -8.95 -15.21
N TYR A 63 -46.34 -8.92 -14.12
CA TYR A 63 -45.87 -8.48 -12.81
C TYR A 63 -44.80 -9.39 -12.18
N THR A 64 -44.71 -10.65 -12.59
CA THR A 64 -43.64 -11.55 -12.15
C THR A 64 -42.30 -11.13 -12.74
N GLU A 65 -42.28 -10.81 -14.04
CA GLU A 65 -41.08 -10.30 -14.72
C GLU A 65 -40.68 -8.91 -14.23
N VAL A 66 -41.68 -8.03 -13.98
CA VAL A 66 -41.44 -6.71 -13.38
C VAL A 66 -40.70 -6.82 -12.05
N THR A 67 -41.10 -7.73 -11.18
CA THR A 67 -40.45 -7.94 -9.88
C THR A 67 -38.98 -8.38 -10.03
N LYS A 68 -38.70 -9.27 -10.98
CA LYS A 68 -37.33 -9.70 -11.29
C LYS A 68 -36.46 -8.58 -11.78
N ILE A 69 -36.98 -7.70 -12.65
CA ILE A 69 -36.26 -6.55 -13.20
C ILE A 69 -35.95 -5.56 -12.08
N ILE A 70 -36.91 -5.24 -11.21
CA ILE A 70 -36.72 -4.35 -10.05
C ILE A 70 -35.61 -4.90 -9.15
N GLN A 71 -35.64 -6.19 -8.82
CA GLN A 71 -34.63 -6.83 -7.99
C GLN A 71 -33.25 -6.76 -8.64
N ALA A 72 -33.15 -7.04 -9.93
CA ALA A 72 -31.90 -6.95 -10.68
C ALA A 72 -31.33 -5.51 -10.65
N ILE A 73 -32.15 -4.49 -10.89
CA ILE A 73 -31.72 -3.10 -10.82
C ILE A 73 -31.25 -2.72 -9.41
N ASP A 74 -31.97 -3.14 -8.38
CA ASP A 74 -31.60 -2.86 -6.99
C ASP A 74 -30.23 -3.47 -6.65
N GLU A 75 -29.99 -4.72 -7.02
CA GLU A 75 -28.69 -5.39 -6.82
C GLU A 75 -27.57 -4.73 -7.60
N MET A 76 -27.82 -4.37 -8.87
CA MET A 76 -26.84 -3.64 -9.68
C MET A 76 -26.49 -2.27 -9.10
N LEU A 77 -27.47 -1.52 -8.60
CA LEU A 77 -27.23 -0.23 -7.97
C LEU A 77 -26.51 -0.33 -6.63
N LYS A 78 -26.79 -1.36 -5.82
CA LYS A 78 -26.01 -1.64 -4.60
C LYS A 78 -24.55 -1.92 -4.90
N HIS A 79 -24.30 -2.70 -5.94
CA HIS A 79 -22.92 -2.93 -6.40
C HIS A 79 -22.27 -1.64 -6.90
N MET A 80 -22.99 -0.81 -7.65
CA MET A 80 -22.47 0.46 -8.15
C MET A 80 -22.20 1.48 -7.05
N GLU A 81 -22.89 1.44 -5.91
CA GLU A 81 -22.54 2.24 -4.74
C GLU A 81 -21.12 1.92 -4.26
N ILE A 82 -20.79 0.64 -4.18
CA ILE A 82 -19.46 0.17 -3.80
C ILE A 82 -18.43 0.57 -4.84
N VAL A 83 -18.73 0.38 -6.12
CA VAL A 83 -17.85 0.73 -7.25
C VAL A 83 -17.50 2.22 -7.24
N VAL A 84 -18.50 3.07 -7.14
CA VAL A 84 -18.31 4.53 -7.13
C VAL A 84 -17.54 5.01 -5.91
N GLU A 85 -17.71 4.35 -4.77
CA GLU A 85 -16.99 4.68 -3.53
C GLU A 85 -15.54 4.17 -3.55
N GLU A 86 -15.29 2.95 -3.98
CA GLU A 86 -14.01 2.27 -3.79
C GLU A 86 -13.05 2.41 -4.98
N VAL A 87 -13.53 2.44 -6.21
CA VAL A 87 -12.64 2.45 -7.40
C VAL A 87 -11.66 3.62 -7.41
N PRO A 88 -12.05 4.87 -7.11
CA PRO A 88 -11.08 5.97 -7.04
C PRO A 88 -9.95 5.72 -6.04
N SER A 89 -10.25 5.15 -4.89
CA SER A 89 -9.25 4.79 -3.87
C SER A 89 -8.35 3.65 -4.34
N ILE A 90 -8.92 2.63 -4.99
CA ILE A 90 -8.16 1.52 -5.57
C ILE A 90 -7.18 2.04 -6.62
N VAL A 91 -7.64 2.86 -7.54
CA VAL A 91 -6.81 3.44 -8.60
C VAL A 91 -5.70 4.31 -8.01
N LEU A 92 -6.02 5.18 -7.05
CA LEU A 92 -5.04 6.03 -6.39
C LEU A 92 -3.94 5.21 -5.71
N MET A 93 -4.31 4.17 -4.97
CA MET A 93 -3.33 3.32 -4.28
C MET A 93 -2.52 2.44 -5.24
N ALA A 94 -3.17 1.84 -6.22
CA ALA A 94 -2.54 0.88 -7.14
C ALA A 94 -1.68 1.54 -8.23
N VAL A 95 -2.06 2.72 -8.70
CA VAL A 95 -1.42 3.40 -9.84
C VAL A 95 -0.48 4.52 -9.42
N ASP A 96 -0.72 5.16 -8.29
CA ASP A 96 0.08 6.30 -7.82
C ASP A 96 0.84 6.01 -6.52
N ILE A 97 0.17 5.75 -5.41
CA ILE A 97 0.79 5.64 -4.09
C ILE A 97 1.76 4.47 -4.01
N LEU A 98 1.34 3.26 -4.33
CA LEU A 98 2.17 2.06 -4.22
C LEU A 98 3.36 2.06 -5.18
N PRO A 99 3.21 2.39 -6.47
CA PRO A 99 4.37 2.47 -7.36
C PRO A 99 5.44 3.46 -6.88
N LYS A 100 5.05 4.61 -6.32
CA LYS A 100 5.98 5.57 -5.74
C LYS A 100 6.67 5.03 -4.49
N LYS A 101 5.94 4.41 -3.57
CA LYS A 101 6.52 3.79 -2.37
C LYS A 101 7.47 2.65 -2.72
N ILE A 102 7.12 1.82 -3.69
CA ILE A 102 7.98 0.75 -4.19
C ILE A 102 9.27 1.32 -4.78
N ALA A 103 9.18 2.35 -5.60
CA ALA A 103 10.34 3.00 -6.20
C ALA A 103 11.25 3.63 -5.12
N ASP A 104 10.69 4.34 -4.16
CA ASP A 104 11.44 5.01 -3.09
C ASP A 104 12.14 3.99 -2.17
N THR A 105 11.43 2.95 -1.74
CA THR A 105 11.98 1.91 -0.86
C THR A 105 13.05 1.08 -1.59
N THR A 106 12.85 0.76 -2.86
CA THR A 106 13.83 0.05 -3.68
C THR A 106 15.11 0.88 -3.84
N LYS A 107 14.98 2.18 -4.06
CA LYS A 107 16.12 3.09 -4.16
C LYS A 107 16.95 3.14 -2.87
N ILE A 108 16.28 3.23 -1.72
CA ILE A 108 16.95 3.22 -0.41
C ILE A 108 17.62 1.86 -0.17
N TYR A 109 16.92 0.78 -0.45
CA TYR A 109 17.43 -0.58 -0.33
C TYR A 109 18.72 -0.78 -1.17
N ASP A 110 18.69 -0.44 -2.44
CA ASP A 110 19.84 -0.58 -3.34
C ASP A 110 21.04 0.24 -2.86
N ALA A 111 20.82 1.46 -2.38
CA ALA A 111 21.87 2.31 -1.83
C ALA A 111 22.50 1.68 -0.59
N MET A 112 21.68 1.18 0.35
CA MET A 112 22.14 0.53 1.57
C MET A 112 22.88 -0.78 1.31
N VAL A 113 22.42 -1.58 0.35
CA VAL A 113 23.12 -2.81 -0.07
C VAL A 113 24.52 -2.47 -0.61
N LYS A 114 24.63 -1.43 -1.44
CA LYS A 114 25.94 -0.94 -1.93
C LYS A 114 26.88 -0.50 -0.82
N GLU A 115 26.33 0.07 0.24
CA GLU A 115 27.08 0.45 1.45
C GLU A 115 27.40 -0.73 2.37
N GLY A 116 26.98 -1.96 2.01
CA GLY A 116 27.25 -3.19 2.74
C GLY A 116 26.37 -3.43 3.96
N TYR A 117 25.16 -2.90 3.99
CA TYR A 117 24.18 -3.27 5.03
C TYR A 117 23.62 -4.68 4.81
N PRO A 118 23.48 -5.51 5.86
CA PRO A 118 22.98 -6.88 5.75
C PRO A 118 21.44 -6.89 5.70
N LEU A 119 20.85 -6.67 4.53
CA LEU A 119 19.40 -6.53 4.33
C LEU A 119 18.72 -7.77 3.72
N ASP A 120 19.45 -8.86 3.49
CA ASP A 120 18.93 -10.06 2.82
C ASP A 120 17.71 -10.66 3.53
N TYR A 121 17.68 -10.59 4.86
CA TYR A 121 16.56 -11.11 5.66
C TYR A 121 15.21 -10.39 5.41
N LEU A 122 15.24 -9.19 4.84
CA LEU A 122 14.02 -8.44 4.50
C LEU A 122 13.35 -8.94 3.23
N ASN A 123 14.04 -9.71 2.39
CA ASN A 123 13.54 -10.25 1.13
C ASN A 123 12.87 -9.19 0.24
N VAL A 124 13.43 -7.99 0.17
CA VAL A 124 12.82 -6.82 -0.49
C VAL A 124 12.52 -7.10 -1.96
N GLU A 125 13.45 -7.66 -2.71
CA GLU A 125 13.27 -7.95 -4.15
C GLU A 125 12.10 -8.90 -4.40
N TYR A 126 12.01 -9.97 -3.63
CA TYR A 126 10.91 -10.93 -3.72
C TYR A 126 9.56 -10.27 -3.38
N ASN A 127 9.52 -9.50 -2.31
CA ASN A 127 8.29 -8.84 -1.89
C ASN A 127 7.84 -7.73 -2.85
N VAL A 128 8.77 -7.04 -3.50
CA VAL A 128 8.47 -6.08 -4.58
C VAL A 128 7.85 -6.80 -5.77
N GLU A 129 8.41 -7.93 -6.20
CA GLU A 129 7.86 -8.72 -7.29
C GLU A 129 6.45 -9.22 -6.99
N GLU A 130 6.24 -9.78 -5.81
CA GLU A 130 4.92 -10.24 -5.36
C GLU A 130 3.90 -9.09 -5.23
N ALA A 131 4.33 -7.93 -4.73
CA ALA A 131 3.49 -6.75 -4.66
C ALA A 131 3.04 -6.28 -6.05
N ASN A 132 3.93 -6.24 -7.02
CA ASN A 132 3.61 -5.86 -8.40
C ASN A 132 2.62 -6.84 -9.04
N LYS A 133 2.79 -8.14 -8.83
CA LYS A 133 1.82 -9.16 -9.28
C LYS A 133 0.44 -8.94 -8.67
N LYS A 134 0.40 -8.64 -7.38
CA LYS A 134 -0.86 -8.41 -6.64
C LYS A 134 -1.56 -7.14 -7.10
N ILE A 135 -0.83 -6.06 -7.30
CA ILE A 135 -1.36 -4.80 -7.85
C ILE A 135 -1.97 -5.03 -9.23
N ASN A 136 -1.29 -5.74 -10.11
CA ASN A 136 -1.80 -6.07 -11.45
C ASN A 136 -3.06 -6.93 -11.39
N ASP A 137 -3.10 -7.93 -10.51
CA ASP A 137 -4.29 -8.76 -10.29
C ASP A 137 -5.48 -7.94 -9.79
N ILE A 138 -5.27 -7.04 -8.83
CA ILE A 138 -6.30 -6.14 -8.32
C ILE A 138 -6.85 -5.24 -9.43
N LEU A 139 -5.99 -4.66 -10.25
CA LEU A 139 -6.40 -3.80 -11.37
C LEU A 139 -7.15 -4.59 -12.45
N ASP A 140 -6.73 -5.82 -12.75
CA ASP A 140 -7.41 -6.67 -13.72
C ASP A 140 -8.80 -7.08 -13.22
N ARG A 141 -8.94 -7.41 -11.94
CA ARG A 141 -10.25 -7.67 -11.32
C ARG A 141 -11.14 -6.43 -11.30
N ALA A 142 -10.57 -5.27 -11.04
CA ALA A 142 -11.30 -4.00 -11.04
C ALA A 142 -11.86 -3.64 -12.44
N LYS A 143 -11.19 -4.02 -13.52
CA LYS A 143 -11.69 -3.84 -14.89
C LYS A 143 -12.97 -4.61 -15.18
N VAL A 144 -13.25 -5.67 -14.45
CA VAL A 144 -14.53 -6.40 -14.48
C VAL A 144 -15.40 -6.07 -13.27
N LEU A 145 -15.10 -5.00 -12.56
CA LEU A 145 -15.81 -4.50 -11.39
C LEU A 145 -15.88 -5.51 -10.22
N ASN A 146 -14.93 -6.41 -10.14
CA ASN A 146 -14.72 -7.29 -8.99
C ASN A 146 -13.75 -6.60 -8.03
N LEU A 147 -14.26 -6.04 -6.95
CA LEU A 147 -13.50 -5.26 -5.96
C LEU A 147 -13.29 -5.98 -4.64
N GLU A 148 -13.64 -7.27 -4.57
CA GLU A 148 -13.57 -8.06 -3.35
C GLU A 148 -12.16 -7.98 -2.74
N ASP A 149 -12.07 -7.60 -1.48
CA ASP A 149 -10.85 -7.45 -0.70
C ASP A 149 -9.77 -6.51 -1.27
N SER A 150 -10.03 -5.83 -2.40
CA SER A 150 -9.03 -5.03 -3.10
C SER A 150 -8.45 -3.91 -2.25
N LEU A 151 -9.28 -3.12 -1.57
CA LEU A 151 -8.81 -2.05 -0.68
C LEU A 151 -8.01 -2.59 0.51
N PHE A 152 -8.46 -3.69 1.09
CA PHE A 152 -7.76 -4.33 2.19
C PHE A 152 -6.37 -4.82 1.75
N GLU A 153 -6.28 -5.53 0.63
CA GLU A 153 -5.02 -6.02 0.08
C GLU A 153 -4.05 -4.89 -0.26
N LEU A 154 -4.56 -3.78 -0.84
CA LEU A 154 -3.73 -2.60 -1.13
C LEU A 154 -3.23 -1.91 0.13
N LYS A 155 -4.06 -1.79 1.18
CA LYS A 155 -3.63 -1.24 2.47
C LYS A 155 -2.55 -2.09 3.14
N VAL A 156 -2.67 -3.41 3.05
CA VAL A 156 -1.63 -4.33 3.55
C VAL A 156 -0.30 -4.09 2.83
N LEU A 157 -0.32 -3.88 1.52
CA LEU A 157 0.89 -3.56 0.76
C LEU A 157 1.47 -2.20 1.15
N VAL A 158 0.64 -1.17 1.32
CA VAL A 158 1.09 0.15 1.79
C VAL A 158 1.76 0.03 3.16
N ASP A 159 1.14 -0.67 4.11
CA ASP A 159 1.69 -0.86 5.45
C ASP A 159 3.02 -1.62 5.42
N TYR A 160 3.15 -2.62 4.54
CA TYR A 160 4.40 -3.33 4.36
C TYR A 160 5.53 -2.41 3.89
N PHE A 161 5.33 -1.63 2.83
CA PHE A 161 6.36 -0.71 2.33
C PHE A 161 6.66 0.42 3.32
N ASP A 162 5.66 0.89 4.06
CA ASP A 162 5.88 1.85 5.15
C ASP A 162 6.74 1.25 6.27
N SER A 163 6.56 -0.02 6.59
CA SER A 163 7.36 -0.71 7.60
C SER A 163 8.84 -0.86 7.23
N LEU A 164 9.15 -0.93 5.93
CA LEU A 164 10.54 -1.03 5.46
C LEU A 164 11.38 0.21 5.83
N TYR A 165 10.79 1.40 5.86
CA TYR A 165 11.49 2.61 6.31
C TYR A 165 11.98 2.46 7.76
N GLY A 166 11.14 1.89 8.63
CA GLY A 166 11.51 1.58 10.01
C GLY A 166 12.63 0.56 10.10
N ASP A 167 12.58 -0.50 9.28
CA ASP A 167 13.61 -1.54 9.24
C ASP A 167 14.95 -0.97 8.75
N PHE A 168 14.94 -0.12 7.73
CA PHE A 168 16.14 0.57 7.25
C PHE A 168 16.75 1.49 8.31
N GLU A 169 15.93 2.25 9.04
CA GLU A 169 16.40 3.10 10.13
C GLU A 169 17.00 2.29 11.28
N LYS A 170 16.42 1.16 11.62
CA LYS A 170 16.98 0.25 12.63
C LYS A 170 18.38 -0.22 12.24
N GLU A 171 18.58 -0.64 11.00
CA GLU A 171 19.89 -1.08 10.52
C GLU A 171 20.93 0.06 10.53
N LYS A 172 20.54 1.26 10.14
CA LYS A 172 21.41 2.45 10.23
C LYS A 172 21.80 2.75 11.67
N ASN A 173 20.85 2.69 12.59
CA ASN A 173 21.08 2.92 14.02
C ASN A 173 22.00 1.85 14.63
N VAL A 174 21.81 0.58 14.30
CA VAL A 174 22.67 -0.51 14.74
C VAL A 174 24.10 -0.32 14.25
N ARG A 175 24.31 0.02 12.99
CA ARG A 175 25.64 0.32 12.43
C ARG A 175 26.28 1.51 13.14
N HIS A 176 25.55 2.60 13.31
CA HIS A 176 26.05 3.79 13.99
C HIS A 176 26.51 3.48 15.41
N LEU A 177 25.70 2.74 16.19
CA LEU A 177 26.04 2.30 17.52
C LEU A 177 27.29 1.39 17.53
N TYR A 178 27.41 0.48 16.59
CA TYR A 178 28.56 -0.38 16.43
C TYR A 178 29.84 0.43 16.15
N GLU A 179 29.76 1.38 15.22
CA GLU A 179 30.90 2.26 14.89
C GLU A 179 31.33 3.15 16.06
N GLU A 180 30.38 3.72 16.81
CA GLU A 180 30.68 4.49 18.02
C GLU A 180 31.32 3.63 19.09
N THR A 181 30.80 2.44 19.32
CA THR A 181 31.36 1.49 20.28
C THR A 181 32.79 1.09 19.91
N ASN A 182 33.05 0.83 18.64
CA ASN A 182 34.38 0.50 18.15
C ASN A 182 35.34 1.68 18.29
N ARG A 183 34.93 2.90 17.99
CA ARG A 183 35.76 4.10 18.24
C ARG A 183 36.10 4.28 19.69
N ALA A 184 35.13 4.13 20.59
CA ALA A 184 35.33 4.23 22.04
C ALA A 184 36.29 3.15 22.53
N PHE A 185 36.15 1.91 22.07
CA PHE A 185 37.04 0.82 22.40
C PHE A 185 38.46 1.05 21.89
N LYS A 186 38.63 1.48 20.64
CA LYS A 186 39.93 1.81 20.08
C LYS A 186 40.63 2.94 20.85
N SER A 187 39.87 3.99 21.23
CA SER A 187 40.41 5.07 22.04
C SER A 187 40.88 4.60 23.41
N LYS A 188 40.16 3.67 24.07
CA LYS A 188 40.58 3.05 25.32
C LYS A 188 41.82 2.19 25.15
N LEU A 189 41.94 1.41 24.06
CA LEU A 189 43.15 0.65 23.74
C LEU A 189 44.36 1.54 23.52
N ASP A 190 44.22 2.63 22.80
CA ASP A 190 45.29 3.59 22.54
C ASP A 190 45.79 4.21 23.86
N LYS A 191 44.89 4.59 24.75
CA LYS A 191 45.23 5.09 26.10
C LYS A 191 45.94 4.03 26.94
N LEU A 192 45.47 2.79 26.90
CA LEU A 192 46.10 1.70 27.62
C LEU A 192 47.51 1.42 27.09
N ASN A 193 47.71 1.43 25.79
CA ASN A 193 49.00 1.26 25.15
C ASN A 193 49.99 2.38 25.54
N LEU A 194 49.51 3.63 25.62
CA LEU A 194 50.35 4.75 26.14
C LEU A 194 50.75 4.54 27.60
N LEU A 195 49.82 4.12 28.46
CA LEU A 195 50.13 3.83 29.88
C LEU A 195 51.14 2.71 30.01
N ILE A 196 51.02 1.64 29.21
CA ILE A 196 51.98 0.55 29.19
C ILE A 196 53.36 1.02 28.73
N SER A 197 53.41 1.82 27.70
CA SER A 197 54.64 2.44 27.19
C SER A 197 55.34 3.32 28.27
N ASP A 198 54.55 4.15 28.97
CA ASP A 198 55.07 4.97 30.10
C ASP A 198 55.62 4.12 31.24
N ILE A 199 54.93 3.03 31.60
CA ILE A 199 55.38 2.10 32.61
C ILE A 199 56.70 1.46 32.21
N PHE A 200 56.84 0.98 30.98
CA PHE A 200 58.09 0.42 30.48
C PHE A 200 59.22 1.44 30.44
N SER A 201 58.96 2.67 30.06
CA SER A 201 59.90 3.77 30.07
C SER A 201 60.40 4.07 31.50
N GLN A 202 59.49 4.09 32.49
CA GLN A 202 59.84 4.28 33.90
C GLN A 202 60.61 3.11 34.46
N MET A 203 60.28 1.88 34.06
CA MET A 203 61.06 0.69 34.46
C MET A 203 62.49 0.71 33.91
N ASP A 204 62.67 1.16 32.65
CA ASP A 204 64.01 1.32 32.06
C ASP A 204 64.81 2.40 32.75
N GLU A 205 64.19 3.52 33.09
CA GLU A 205 64.84 4.59 33.91
C GLU A 205 65.27 4.09 35.28
N ILE A 206 64.43 3.31 35.97
CA ILE A 206 64.73 2.72 37.24
C ILE A 206 65.88 1.69 37.08
N LYS A 207 65.86 0.81 36.09
CA LYS A 207 66.94 -0.13 35.82
C LYS A 207 68.25 0.60 35.54
N ASN A 208 68.21 1.64 34.76
CA ASN A 208 69.41 2.45 34.48
C ASN A 208 69.92 3.17 35.73
N ALA A 209 69.06 3.65 36.59
CA ALA A 209 69.42 4.27 37.86
C ALA A 209 70.08 3.25 38.82
N TYR A 210 69.57 2.02 38.86
CA TYR A 210 70.16 0.93 39.64
C TYR A 210 71.44 0.39 39.03
N SER A 211 71.61 0.39 37.70
CA SER A 211 72.84 -0.04 37.03
C SER A 211 73.95 0.98 37.05
N LEU A 212 73.60 2.23 37.32
CA LEU A 212 74.49 3.38 37.48
C LEU A 212 74.88 3.63 38.95
N SER A 213 74.36 2.84 39.90
CA SER A 213 74.79 2.85 41.29
C SER A 213 76.13 2.07 41.37
N PRO A 214 77.23 2.74 41.44
CA PRO A 214 78.46 2.03 41.60
C PRO A 214 78.52 1.43 42.96
N GLU A 215 78.96 0.17 43.08
CA GLU A 215 79.40 -0.42 44.33
C GLU A 215 80.48 0.52 44.93
N ASP A 216 80.15 1.15 46.01
CA ASP A 216 81.15 1.64 46.95
C ASP A 216 81.49 0.56 47.98
#